data_ea11e55e9b37e7ec190e7997083368aa
#
_entry.id   ea11e55e9b37e7ec190e7997083368aa
#
_cell.length_a   1.000
_cell.length_b   1.000
_cell.length_c   1.000
_cell.angle_alpha   90.00
_cell.angle_beta   90.00
_cell.angle_gamma   90.00
#
_symmetry.space_group_name_H-M   'P 1'
#
loop_
_entity.id
_entity.type
_entity.pdbx_description
1 polymer ?
#
loop_
_entity_poly.entity_id
_entity_poly.type
_entity_poly.pdbx_seq_one_letter_code
_entity_poly.pdbx_strand_id
1 'polypeptide(L)'
;LHGYAAFFGNVALMAFYTVVTGWIFYYFVKFLTGQTQDLGFVGMISNPTVNIAYLAVTVVVAFGILCFQLQGGLERVTKYMMTLLMILMVVLAIHSFTLPGAAEGLEFYLVPDFSKITGEVVVGAMNQAFFTLSVGMGGMAIFGSYIGKERSLLGESVNVIALDTFVAIVAGLIMFPACFT
;
A
#
# COMPACT_ATOMS: atom_id res chain seq x y z
N LEU A 1 -4.45 22.29 -19.07
CA LEU A 1 -3.14 22.30 -18.37
C LEU A 1 -3.09 21.30 -17.21
N HIS A 2 -4.12 21.29 -16.35
CA HIS A 2 -4.22 20.39 -15.19
C HIS A 2 -4.15 18.89 -15.58
N GLY A 3 -4.84 18.47 -16.63
CA GLY A 3 -4.82 17.08 -17.10
C GLY A 3 -3.45 16.59 -17.54
N TYR A 4 -2.65 17.44 -18.18
CA TYR A 4 -1.27 17.08 -18.53
C TYR A 4 -0.37 16.94 -17.30
N ALA A 5 -0.50 17.85 -16.33
CA ALA A 5 0.24 17.77 -15.09
C ALA A 5 -0.10 16.48 -14.32
N ALA A 6 -1.38 16.14 -14.20
CA ALA A 6 -1.84 14.90 -13.59
C ALA A 6 -1.34 13.65 -14.33
N PHE A 7 -1.30 13.67 -15.67
CA PHE A 7 -0.77 12.58 -16.47
C PHE A 7 0.73 12.34 -16.20
N PHE A 8 1.54 13.38 -16.27
CA PHE A 8 2.98 13.25 -16.01
C PHE A 8 3.26 12.86 -14.56
N GLY A 9 2.49 13.39 -13.59
CA GLY A 9 2.56 13.00 -12.20
C GLY A 9 2.26 11.51 -12.00
N ASN A 10 1.22 10.99 -12.63
CA ASN A 10 0.89 9.57 -12.58
C ASN A 10 1.97 8.68 -13.22
N VAL A 11 2.54 9.10 -14.36
CA VAL A 11 3.64 8.34 -15.00
C VAL A 11 4.85 8.26 -14.06
N ALA A 12 5.26 9.38 -13.45
CA ALA A 12 6.36 9.40 -12.50
C ALA A 12 6.08 8.55 -11.26
N LEU A 13 4.86 8.64 -10.72
CA LEU A 13 4.40 7.84 -9.60
C LEU A 13 4.42 6.34 -9.92
N MET A 14 3.91 5.95 -11.09
CA MET A 14 3.90 4.55 -11.52
C MET A 14 5.31 4.01 -11.72
N ALA A 15 6.23 4.81 -12.24
CA ALA A 15 7.64 4.41 -12.35
C ALA A 15 8.24 4.10 -10.96
N PHE A 16 8.01 4.97 -9.98
CA PHE A 16 8.42 4.76 -8.60
C PHE A 16 7.79 3.50 -7.99
N TYR A 17 6.47 3.36 -8.07
CA TYR A 17 5.76 2.19 -7.52
C TYR A 17 6.20 0.87 -8.16
N THR A 18 6.50 0.86 -9.45
CA THR A 18 6.97 -0.35 -10.14
C THR A 18 8.30 -0.82 -9.57
N VAL A 19 9.21 0.10 -9.27
CA VAL A 19 10.50 -0.23 -8.62
C VAL A 19 10.28 -0.79 -7.22
N VAL A 20 9.49 -0.10 -6.39
CA VAL A 20 9.17 -0.55 -5.03
C VAL A 20 8.47 -1.91 -5.03
N THR A 21 7.55 -2.15 -5.97
CA THR A 21 6.90 -3.46 -6.13
C THR A 21 7.92 -4.56 -6.48
N GLY A 22 8.92 -4.24 -7.30
CA GLY A 22 10.02 -5.15 -7.59
C GLY A 22 10.79 -5.56 -6.34
N TRP A 23 11.06 -4.62 -5.43
CA TRP A 23 11.70 -4.90 -4.14
C TRP A 23 10.84 -5.77 -3.24
N ILE A 24 9.55 -5.48 -3.13
CA ILE A 24 8.60 -6.29 -2.35
C ILE A 24 8.53 -7.71 -2.92
N PHE A 25 8.53 -7.85 -4.25
CA PHE A 25 8.51 -9.15 -4.91
C PHE A 25 9.80 -9.94 -4.65
N TYR A 26 10.97 -9.28 -4.62
CA TYR A 26 12.23 -9.90 -4.20
C TYR A 26 12.13 -10.49 -2.80
N TYR A 27 11.67 -9.71 -1.81
CA TYR A 27 11.51 -10.19 -0.45
C TYR A 27 10.50 -11.33 -0.35
N PHE A 28 9.39 -11.22 -1.06
CA PHE A 28 8.39 -12.29 -1.13
C PHE A 28 9.00 -13.62 -1.58
N VAL A 29 9.78 -13.62 -2.66
CA VAL A 29 10.47 -14.82 -3.15
C VAL A 29 11.50 -15.32 -2.13
N LYS A 30 12.26 -14.44 -1.49
CA LYS A 30 13.25 -14.81 -0.47
C LYS A 30 12.59 -15.49 0.72
N PHE A 31 11.47 -14.98 1.21
CA PHE A 31 10.72 -15.60 2.30
C PHE A 31 10.11 -16.95 1.89
N LEU A 32 9.57 -17.07 0.69
CA LEU A 32 9.04 -18.34 0.18
C LEU A 32 10.11 -19.41 0.03
N THR A 33 11.33 -19.03 -0.35
CA THR A 33 12.45 -19.96 -0.53
C THR A 33 13.22 -20.25 0.76
N GLY A 34 12.84 -19.64 1.90
CA GLY A 34 13.52 -19.81 3.18
C GLY A 34 14.91 -19.18 3.24
N GLN A 35 15.28 -18.36 2.26
CA GLN A 35 16.58 -17.68 2.21
C GLN A 35 16.54 -16.39 3.02
N THR A 36 16.40 -16.48 4.33
CA THR A 36 16.25 -15.35 5.25
C THR A 36 17.57 -14.80 5.81
N GLN A 37 18.71 -15.42 5.48
CA GLN A 37 20.00 -15.07 6.10
C GLN A 37 20.64 -13.79 5.56
N ASP A 38 20.19 -13.25 4.43
CA ASP A 38 20.80 -12.09 3.76
C ASP A 38 19.75 -11.12 3.25
N LEU A 39 18.94 -10.61 4.18
CA LEU A 39 17.83 -9.69 3.87
C LEU A 39 18.23 -8.20 3.98
N GLY A 40 19.53 -7.90 3.90
CA GLY A 40 20.01 -6.52 3.95
C GLY A 40 19.46 -5.67 2.81
N PHE A 41 18.60 -4.69 3.14
CA PHE A 41 17.98 -3.79 2.15
C PHE A 41 19.03 -3.03 1.32
N VAL A 42 20.07 -2.52 1.98
CA VAL A 42 21.17 -1.80 1.32
C VAL A 42 21.92 -2.71 0.33
N GLY A 43 22.18 -3.96 0.70
CA GLY A 43 22.84 -4.93 -0.19
C GLY A 43 22.00 -5.26 -1.42
N MET A 44 20.69 -5.38 -1.25
CA MET A 44 19.76 -5.62 -2.36
C MET A 44 19.68 -4.41 -3.31
N ILE A 45 19.53 -3.20 -2.79
CA ILE A 45 19.44 -1.97 -3.60
C ILE A 45 20.75 -1.73 -4.37
N SER A 46 21.89 -2.07 -3.78
CA SER A 46 23.20 -1.87 -4.42
C SER A 46 23.49 -2.87 -5.55
N ASN A 47 22.65 -3.89 -5.72
CA ASN A 47 22.84 -4.88 -6.79
C ASN A 47 21.94 -4.57 -8.01
N PRO A 48 22.48 -3.94 -9.08
CA PRO A 48 21.68 -3.54 -10.23
C PRO A 48 21.06 -4.72 -10.97
N THR A 49 21.75 -5.87 -11.03
CA THR A 49 21.26 -7.05 -11.71
C THR A 49 19.99 -7.60 -11.06
N VAL A 50 19.97 -7.69 -9.73
CA VAL A 50 18.81 -8.13 -8.96
C VAL A 50 17.64 -7.16 -9.15
N ASN A 51 17.91 -5.86 -9.04
CA ASN A 51 16.88 -4.82 -9.22
C ASN A 51 16.24 -4.90 -10.61
N ILE A 52 17.04 -4.97 -11.66
CA ILE A 52 16.54 -5.04 -13.05
C ILE A 52 15.75 -6.32 -13.29
N ALA A 53 16.21 -7.47 -12.77
CA ALA A 53 15.52 -8.74 -12.95
C ALA A 53 14.13 -8.72 -12.30
N TYR A 54 14.03 -8.29 -11.03
CA TYR A 54 12.74 -8.23 -10.33
C TYR A 54 11.83 -7.12 -10.87
N LEU A 55 12.39 -5.99 -11.29
CA LEU A 55 11.65 -4.95 -12.02
C LEU A 55 11.04 -5.50 -13.32
N ALA A 56 11.83 -6.22 -14.12
CA ALA A 56 11.35 -6.82 -15.37
C ALA A 56 10.21 -7.83 -15.12
N VAL A 57 10.35 -8.69 -14.12
CA VAL A 57 9.28 -9.63 -13.75
C VAL A 57 8.03 -8.89 -13.31
N THR A 58 8.16 -7.85 -12.48
CA THR A 58 7.03 -7.02 -12.03
C THR A 58 6.30 -6.38 -13.22
N VAL A 59 7.06 -5.82 -14.17
CA VAL A 59 6.50 -5.21 -15.38
C VAL A 59 5.75 -6.26 -16.21
N VAL A 60 6.33 -7.42 -16.45
CA VAL A 60 5.69 -8.50 -17.22
C VAL A 60 4.40 -8.96 -16.56
N VAL A 61 4.40 -9.16 -15.24
CA VAL A 61 3.22 -9.58 -14.49
C VAL A 61 2.13 -8.49 -14.53
N ALA A 62 2.52 -7.23 -14.30
CA ALA A 62 1.58 -6.11 -14.33
C ALA A 62 0.93 -5.94 -15.71
N PHE A 63 1.73 -5.94 -16.78
CA PHE A 63 1.20 -5.87 -18.14
C PHE A 63 0.38 -7.11 -18.50
N GLY A 64 0.78 -8.30 -18.04
CA GLY A 64 -0.01 -9.53 -18.20
C GLY A 64 -1.41 -9.39 -17.60
N ILE A 65 -1.52 -8.82 -16.40
CA ILE A 65 -2.83 -8.57 -15.76
C ILE A 65 -3.62 -7.50 -16.52
N LEU A 66 -2.95 -6.45 -16.99
CA LEU A 66 -3.59 -5.37 -17.75
C LEU A 66 -4.07 -5.79 -19.15
N CYS A 67 -3.52 -6.86 -19.73
CA CYS A 67 -4.01 -7.44 -20.99
C CYS A 67 -5.41 -8.05 -20.86
N PHE A 68 -5.83 -8.40 -19.64
CA PHE A 68 -7.22 -8.79 -19.38
C PHE A 68 -8.11 -7.55 -19.29
N GLN A 69 -9.33 -7.64 -19.79
CA GLN A 69 -10.27 -6.51 -19.77
C GLN A 69 -10.48 -5.96 -18.36
N LEU A 70 -10.62 -4.64 -18.23
CA LEU A 70 -10.71 -3.92 -16.96
C LEU A 70 -11.84 -4.46 -16.06
N GLN A 71 -13.03 -4.64 -16.60
CA GLN A 71 -14.21 -5.13 -15.86
C GLN A 71 -14.22 -6.64 -15.61
N GLY A 72 -13.57 -7.44 -16.45
CA GLY A 72 -13.58 -8.90 -16.31
C GLY A 72 -12.32 -9.49 -15.68
N GLY A 73 -11.18 -8.83 -15.85
CA GLY A 73 -9.87 -9.30 -15.42
C GLY A 73 -9.35 -8.57 -14.19
N LEU A 74 -9.08 -7.27 -14.34
CA LEU A 74 -8.46 -6.47 -13.27
C LEU A 74 -9.34 -6.43 -12.01
N GLU A 75 -10.64 -6.17 -12.15
CA GLU A 75 -11.58 -6.13 -11.01
C GLU A 75 -11.63 -7.46 -10.27
N ARG A 76 -11.67 -8.58 -11.00
CA ARG A 76 -11.69 -9.91 -10.39
C ARG A 76 -10.40 -10.22 -9.64
N VAL A 77 -9.25 -9.97 -10.25
CA VAL A 77 -7.94 -10.18 -9.62
C VAL A 77 -7.83 -9.32 -8.37
N THR A 78 -8.14 -8.03 -8.46
CA THR A 78 -8.08 -7.09 -7.33
C THR A 78 -9.00 -7.54 -6.18
N LYS A 79 -10.22 -7.99 -6.49
CA LYS A 79 -11.16 -8.48 -5.48
C LYS A 79 -10.60 -9.67 -4.69
N TYR A 80 -10.02 -10.65 -5.37
CA TYR A 80 -9.41 -11.80 -4.69
C TYR A 80 -8.17 -11.39 -3.89
N MET A 81 -7.31 -10.52 -4.43
CA MET A 81 -6.12 -10.02 -3.74
C MET A 81 -6.51 -9.24 -2.48
N MET A 82 -7.51 -8.35 -2.56
CA MET A 82 -7.97 -7.59 -1.41
C MET A 82 -8.61 -8.49 -0.34
N THR A 83 -9.39 -9.49 -0.75
CA THR A 83 -9.96 -10.46 0.21
C THR A 83 -8.86 -11.23 0.93
N LEU A 84 -7.85 -11.71 0.18
CA LEU A 84 -6.70 -12.41 0.77
C LEU A 84 -5.92 -11.49 1.71
N LEU A 85 -5.70 -10.23 1.31
CA LEU A 85 -5.04 -9.23 2.14
C LEU A 85 -5.79 -9.03 3.47
N MET A 86 -7.11 -8.87 3.44
CA MET A 86 -7.92 -8.69 4.65
C MET A 86 -7.82 -9.90 5.59
N ILE A 87 -7.85 -11.12 5.04
CA ILE A 87 -7.66 -12.34 5.84
C ILE A 87 -6.26 -12.36 6.47
N LEU A 88 -5.21 -12.08 5.69
CA LEU A 88 -3.84 -12.01 6.18
C LEU A 88 -3.67 -10.95 7.27
N MET A 89 -4.28 -9.78 7.12
CA MET A 89 -4.23 -8.72 8.13
C MET A 89 -4.86 -9.16 9.45
N VAL A 90 -6.00 -9.85 9.40
CA VAL A 90 -6.64 -10.38 10.62
C VAL A 90 -5.74 -11.43 11.30
N VAL A 91 -5.17 -12.36 10.53
CA VAL A 91 -4.26 -13.38 11.06
C VAL A 91 -3.02 -12.73 11.68
N LEU A 92 -2.41 -11.75 10.99
CA LEU A 92 -1.24 -11.04 11.49
C LEU A 92 -1.57 -10.19 12.72
N ALA A 93 -2.73 -9.55 12.78
CA ALA A 93 -3.17 -8.80 13.96
C ALA A 93 -3.30 -9.72 15.18
N ILE A 94 -3.94 -10.87 15.02
CA ILE A 94 -4.06 -11.86 16.11
C ILE A 94 -2.66 -12.32 16.54
N HIS A 95 -1.79 -12.64 15.60
CA HIS A 95 -0.42 -13.06 15.91
C HIS A 95 0.37 -11.94 16.61
N SER A 96 0.23 -10.70 16.16
CA SER A 96 0.94 -9.54 16.73
C SER A 96 0.59 -9.31 18.19
N PHE A 97 -0.66 -9.55 18.59
CA PHE A 97 -1.09 -9.47 20.00
C PHE A 97 -0.50 -10.57 20.89
N THR A 98 0.00 -11.64 20.33
CA THR A 98 0.64 -12.75 21.10
C THR A 98 2.13 -12.55 21.32
N LEU A 99 2.73 -11.51 20.72
CA LEU A 99 4.17 -11.25 20.81
C LEU A 99 4.55 -10.66 22.19
N PRO A 100 5.71 -11.06 22.74
CA PRO A 100 6.26 -10.40 23.91
C PRO A 100 6.60 -8.93 23.56
N GLY A 101 6.16 -7.96 24.35
CA GLY A 101 6.30 -6.53 24.01
C GLY A 101 5.11 -5.91 23.29
N ALA A 102 4.10 -6.70 22.91
CA ALA A 102 2.91 -6.20 22.22
C ALA A 102 2.20 -5.06 22.98
N ALA A 103 2.19 -5.13 24.32
CA ALA A 103 1.56 -4.10 25.14
C ALA A 103 2.24 -2.73 25.00
N GLU A 104 3.57 -2.69 25.00
CA GLU A 104 4.33 -1.44 24.81
C GLU A 104 4.14 -0.83 23.42
N GLY A 105 4.13 -1.68 22.38
CA GLY A 105 3.86 -1.25 21.01
C GLY A 105 2.44 -0.72 20.83
N LEU A 106 1.45 -1.34 21.48
CA LEU A 106 0.07 -0.87 21.46
C LEU A 106 -0.10 0.44 22.23
N GLU A 107 0.54 0.57 23.40
CA GLU A 107 0.54 1.81 24.15
C GLU A 107 1.13 2.95 23.34
N PHE A 108 2.29 2.73 22.71
CA PHE A 108 2.91 3.71 21.85
C PHE A 108 2.00 4.15 20.68
N TYR A 109 1.25 3.23 20.09
CA TYR A 109 0.40 3.52 18.93
C TYR A 109 -0.94 4.16 19.31
N LEU A 110 -1.56 3.69 20.39
CA LEU A 110 -2.92 4.08 20.75
C LEU A 110 -2.99 5.25 21.73
N VAL A 111 -1.94 5.48 22.53
CA VAL A 111 -1.93 6.58 23.49
C VAL A 111 -1.39 7.85 22.84
N PRO A 112 -2.25 8.84 22.57
CA PRO A 112 -1.84 10.06 21.90
C PRO A 112 -1.01 10.95 22.83
N ASP A 113 0.16 11.34 22.40
CA ASP A 113 0.98 12.36 23.05
C ASP A 113 0.77 13.72 22.37
N PHE A 114 -0.18 14.49 22.89
CA PHE A 114 -0.53 15.80 22.34
C PHE A 114 0.62 16.82 22.43
N SER A 115 1.61 16.59 23.29
CA SER A 115 2.78 17.49 23.42
C SER A 115 3.69 17.47 22.20
N LYS A 116 3.63 16.39 21.42
CA LYS A 116 4.46 16.20 20.21
C LYS A 116 3.78 16.67 18.93
N ILE A 117 2.51 17.16 19.02
CA ILE A 117 1.80 17.66 17.84
C ILE A 117 2.34 19.04 17.48
N THR A 118 3.26 19.06 16.55
CA THR A 118 3.80 20.28 15.93
C THR A 118 3.13 20.57 14.58
N GLY A 119 3.31 21.79 14.07
CA GLY A 119 2.82 22.12 12.72
C GLY A 119 3.34 21.18 11.64
N GLU A 120 4.59 20.71 11.77
CA GLU A 120 5.19 19.75 10.85
C GLU A 120 4.49 18.39 10.89
N VAL A 121 4.10 17.92 12.08
CA VAL A 121 3.35 16.67 12.24
C VAL A 121 1.98 16.76 11.57
N VAL A 122 1.30 17.89 11.73
CA VAL A 122 -0.01 18.12 11.09
C VAL A 122 0.13 18.13 9.55
N VAL A 123 1.12 18.86 9.03
CA VAL A 123 1.38 18.89 7.58
C VAL A 123 1.79 17.50 7.06
N GLY A 124 2.61 16.77 7.81
CA GLY A 124 3.00 15.40 7.46
C GLY A 124 1.79 14.46 7.40
N ALA A 125 0.92 14.51 8.40
CA ALA A 125 -0.32 13.71 8.43
C ALA A 125 -1.26 14.08 7.27
N MET A 126 -1.40 15.36 6.96
CA MET A 126 -2.21 15.83 5.83
C MET A 126 -1.62 15.34 4.49
N ASN A 127 -0.32 15.44 4.29
CA ASN A 127 0.35 14.94 3.10
C ASN A 127 0.15 13.42 2.95
N GLN A 128 0.24 12.66 4.04
CA GLN A 128 -0.01 11.23 4.01
C GLN A 128 -1.46 10.92 3.65
N ALA A 129 -2.43 11.65 4.18
CA ALA A 129 -3.84 11.47 3.84
C ALA A 129 -4.12 11.77 2.35
N PHE A 130 -3.53 12.84 1.80
CA PHE A 130 -3.62 13.15 0.38
C PHE A 130 -3.00 12.05 -0.49
N PHE A 131 -1.90 11.48 -0.03
CA PHE A 131 -1.18 10.44 -0.76
C PHE A 131 -1.96 9.12 -0.78
N THR A 132 -2.44 8.62 0.37
CA THR A 132 -3.18 7.35 0.46
C THR A 132 -4.48 7.40 -0.31
N LEU A 133 -5.22 8.50 -0.20
CA LEU A 133 -6.48 8.71 -0.91
C LEU A 133 -6.29 9.12 -2.39
N SER A 134 -5.04 9.24 -2.85
CA SER A 134 -4.71 9.66 -4.23
C SER A 134 -5.38 10.97 -4.64
N VAL A 135 -5.52 11.91 -3.70
CA VAL A 135 -6.18 13.20 -3.96
C VAL A 135 -5.31 14.04 -4.91
N GLY A 136 -5.92 14.54 -5.98
CA GLY A 136 -5.24 15.38 -6.98
C GLY A 136 -4.41 14.63 -8.03
N MET A 137 -4.22 13.32 -7.90
CA MET A 137 -3.42 12.52 -8.83
C MET A 137 -4.14 12.19 -10.16
N GLY A 138 -5.44 12.47 -10.27
CA GLY A 138 -6.23 12.18 -11.47
C GLY A 138 -6.67 10.72 -11.64
N GLY A 139 -6.09 9.77 -10.92
CA GLY A 139 -6.47 8.36 -10.95
C GLY A 139 -7.93 8.15 -10.51
N MET A 140 -8.34 8.82 -9.44
CA MET A 140 -9.73 8.76 -8.95
C MET A 140 -10.74 9.34 -9.95
N ALA A 141 -10.35 10.30 -10.79
CA ALA A 141 -11.20 10.80 -11.86
C ALA A 141 -11.45 9.72 -12.93
N ILE A 142 -10.44 8.90 -13.23
CA ILE A 142 -10.56 7.77 -14.15
C ILE A 142 -11.50 6.72 -13.56
N PHE A 143 -11.27 6.29 -12.31
CA PHE A 143 -12.15 5.33 -11.64
C PHE A 143 -13.59 5.87 -11.52
N GLY A 144 -13.76 7.14 -11.19
CA GLY A 144 -15.06 7.82 -11.13
C GLY A 144 -15.82 7.79 -12.46
N SER A 145 -15.12 7.76 -13.59
CA SER A 145 -15.75 7.66 -14.92
C SER A 145 -16.42 6.32 -15.20
N TYR A 146 -16.02 5.27 -14.48
CA TYR A 146 -16.62 3.93 -14.58
C TYR A 146 -17.78 3.69 -13.60
N ILE A 147 -18.01 4.62 -12.67
CA ILE A 147 -19.14 4.52 -11.74
C ILE A 147 -20.45 4.78 -12.49
N GLY A 148 -21.37 3.81 -12.41
CA GLY A 148 -22.69 3.93 -13.02
C GLY A 148 -23.51 5.06 -12.39
N LYS A 149 -24.42 5.65 -13.17
CA LYS A 149 -25.29 6.78 -12.75
C LYS A 149 -26.21 6.45 -11.56
N GLU A 150 -26.34 5.18 -11.22
CA GLU A 150 -27.16 4.68 -10.12
C GLU A 150 -26.47 4.79 -8.75
N ARG A 151 -25.16 5.05 -8.74
CA ARG A 151 -24.36 5.17 -7.52
C ARG A 151 -24.03 6.61 -7.18
N SER A 152 -24.13 6.96 -5.90
CA SER A 152 -23.75 8.27 -5.40
C SER A 152 -22.23 8.38 -5.26
N LEU A 153 -21.62 9.36 -5.92
CA LEU A 153 -20.19 9.64 -5.79
C LEU A 153 -19.79 9.91 -4.33
N LEU A 154 -20.64 10.60 -3.58
CA LEU A 154 -20.39 10.90 -2.17
C LEU A 154 -20.39 9.60 -1.34
N GLY A 155 -21.33 8.71 -1.58
CA GLY A 155 -21.41 7.42 -0.88
C GLY A 155 -20.18 6.56 -1.15
N GLU A 156 -19.75 6.46 -2.41
CA GLU A 156 -18.54 5.71 -2.76
C GLU A 156 -17.28 6.34 -2.16
N SER A 157 -17.19 7.68 -2.14
CA SER A 157 -16.06 8.38 -1.52
C SER A 157 -15.97 8.12 -0.01
N VAL A 158 -17.10 8.14 0.69
CA VAL A 158 -17.15 7.83 2.14
C VAL A 158 -16.73 6.38 2.39
N ASN A 159 -17.19 5.44 1.57
CA ASN A 159 -16.80 4.03 1.67
C ASN A 159 -15.29 3.84 1.46
N VAL A 160 -14.72 4.50 0.46
CA VAL A 160 -13.27 4.45 0.20
C VAL A 160 -12.48 4.98 1.38
N ILE A 161 -12.84 6.16 1.90
CA ILE A 161 -12.17 6.78 3.05
C ILE A 161 -12.28 5.86 4.29
N ALA A 162 -13.46 5.31 4.55
CA ALA A 162 -13.69 4.44 5.70
C ALA A 162 -12.85 3.16 5.63
N LEU A 163 -12.79 2.52 4.46
CA LEU A 163 -11.98 1.31 4.23
C LEU A 163 -10.48 1.60 4.30
N ASP A 164 -10.01 2.68 3.69
CA ASP A 164 -8.61 3.10 3.75
C ASP A 164 -8.17 3.35 5.19
N THR A 165 -8.95 4.12 5.94
CA THR A 165 -8.69 4.41 7.36
C THR A 165 -8.69 3.14 8.19
N PHE A 166 -9.66 2.24 7.97
CA PHE A 166 -9.72 0.96 8.69
C PHE A 166 -8.48 0.12 8.45
N VAL A 167 -8.06 -0.03 7.19
CA VAL A 167 -6.86 -0.79 6.82
C VAL A 167 -5.61 -0.15 7.44
N ALA A 168 -5.49 1.17 7.42
CA ALA A 168 -4.37 1.89 8.01
C ALA A 168 -4.27 1.67 9.53
N ILE A 169 -5.39 1.73 10.25
CA ILE A 169 -5.44 1.47 11.69
C ILE A 169 -5.03 0.02 12.00
N VAL A 170 -5.59 -0.95 11.28
CA VAL A 170 -5.25 -2.38 11.50
C VAL A 170 -3.78 -2.65 11.16
N ALA A 171 -3.25 -2.06 10.08
CA ALA A 171 -1.83 -2.16 9.76
C ALA A 171 -0.94 -1.62 10.88
N GLY A 172 -1.29 -0.49 11.49
CA GLY A 172 -0.60 0.04 12.66
C GLY A 172 -0.63 -0.92 13.85
N LEU A 173 -1.79 -1.53 14.14
CA LEU A 173 -1.93 -2.55 15.20
C LEU A 173 -1.08 -3.81 14.96
N ILE A 174 -0.69 -4.08 13.73
CA ILE A 174 0.22 -5.18 13.39
C ILE A 174 1.67 -4.74 13.54
N MET A 175 2.01 -3.59 12.97
CA MET A 175 3.41 -3.17 12.81
C MET A 175 4.03 -2.71 14.14
N PHE A 176 3.33 -1.90 14.93
CA PHE A 176 3.91 -1.34 16.15
C PHE A 176 4.26 -2.42 17.18
N PRO A 177 3.38 -3.37 17.54
CA PRO A 177 3.77 -4.46 18.43
C PRO A 177 4.94 -5.29 17.91
N ALA A 178 5.01 -5.52 16.60
CA ALA A 178 6.12 -6.26 15.99
C ALA A 178 7.46 -5.52 16.05
N CYS A 179 7.45 -4.18 16.10
CA CYS A 179 8.67 -3.37 16.21
C CYS A 179 9.24 -3.33 17.65
N PHE A 180 8.42 -3.62 18.66
CA PHE A 180 8.81 -3.61 20.08
C PHE A 180 9.21 -5.02 20.60
N THR A 181 9.23 -6.00 19.72
CA THR A 181 9.65 -7.37 20.03
C THR A 181 11.11 -7.59 19.66
#